data_899a1759f405ade0b48c380171593805
#
_entry.id   899a1759f405ade0b48c380171593805
#
_cell.length_a   1.000
_cell.length_b   1.000
_cell.length_c   1.000
_cell.angle_alpha   90.00
_cell.angle_beta   90.00
_cell.angle_gamma   90.00
#
_symmetry.space_group_name_H-M   'P 1'
#
loop_
_entity.id
_entity.type
_entity.pdbx_description
1 polymer ?
#
loop_
_entity_poly.entity_id
_entity_poly.type
_entity_poly.pdbx_seq_one_letter_code
_entity_poly.pdbx_strand_id
1 'polypeptide(L)'
;MTVTEALEKLKTYEQTSFALGHAMGLLYYDGVTVAPKGAAAVRGDTSAELSRIDYQLTTAPETVEMLETLMAAREELDAVTRRKVEEYWRSYDRTRRIPEEEFVAYQRLSIKADDVWQTAKETNDFALFEPYLQEMFDTLKRFALY
;
A
#
# COMPACT_ATOMS: atom_id res chain seq x y z
N MET A 1 -16.16 20.61 1.23
CA MET A 1 -17.40 19.80 1.52
C MET A 1 -17.83 20.00 2.98
N THR A 2 -19.07 19.61 3.35
CA THR A 2 -19.54 19.60 4.74
C THR A 2 -19.00 18.37 5.49
N VAL A 3 -18.99 18.40 6.84
CA VAL A 3 -18.56 17.24 7.67
C VAL A 3 -19.45 16.03 7.41
N THR A 4 -20.75 16.21 7.22
CA THR A 4 -21.69 15.12 6.91
C THR A 4 -21.37 14.47 5.57
N GLU A 5 -21.12 15.24 4.52
CA GLU A 5 -20.69 14.72 3.21
C GLU A 5 -19.34 14.00 3.30
N ALA A 6 -18.40 14.55 4.08
CA ALA A 6 -17.11 13.95 4.29
C ALA A 6 -17.20 12.59 5.02
N LEU A 7 -18.09 12.45 6.01
CA LEU A 7 -18.36 11.18 6.70
C LEU A 7 -18.97 10.12 5.78
N GLU A 8 -19.87 10.51 4.86
CA GLU A 8 -20.40 9.55 3.86
C GLU A 8 -19.32 9.12 2.86
N LYS A 9 -18.50 10.07 2.40
CA LYS A 9 -17.33 9.72 1.54
C LYS A 9 -16.32 8.84 2.26
N LEU A 10 -16.08 9.04 3.55
CA LEU A 10 -15.22 8.19 4.35
C LEU A 10 -15.67 6.73 4.34
N LYS A 11 -16.98 6.45 4.46
CA LYS A 11 -17.51 5.08 4.37
C LYS A 11 -17.20 4.43 3.03
N THR A 12 -17.39 5.16 1.93
CA THR A 12 -17.10 4.65 0.58
C THR A 12 -15.60 4.41 0.40
N TYR A 13 -14.76 5.35 0.87
CA TYR A 13 -13.30 5.20 0.88
C TYR A 13 -12.88 3.94 1.65
N GLU A 14 -13.39 3.75 2.86
CA GLU A 14 -13.09 2.57 3.69
C GLU A 14 -13.47 1.26 3.01
N GLN A 15 -14.64 1.20 2.38
CA GLN A 15 -15.09 0.01 1.66
C GLN A 15 -14.16 -0.35 0.49
N THR A 16 -13.77 0.65 -0.30
CA THR A 16 -12.89 0.45 -1.46
C THR A 16 -11.47 0.08 -1.02
N SER A 17 -10.90 0.82 -0.07
CA SER A 17 -9.56 0.55 0.48
C SER A 17 -9.50 -0.84 1.13
N PHE A 18 -10.54 -1.24 1.89
CA PHE A 18 -10.64 -2.58 2.46
C PHE A 18 -10.67 -3.66 1.36
N ALA A 19 -11.47 -3.46 0.29
CA ALA A 19 -11.56 -4.43 -0.80
C ALA A 19 -10.22 -4.61 -1.53
N LEU A 20 -9.49 -3.51 -1.79
CA LEU A 20 -8.15 -3.55 -2.38
C LEU A 20 -7.16 -4.28 -1.46
N GLY A 21 -7.13 -3.92 -0.19
CA GLY A 21 -6.26 -4.56 0.80
C GLY A 21 -6.55 -6.05 0.96
N HIS A 22 -7.85 -6.43 0.95
CA HIS A 22 -8.25 -7.83 1.00
C HIS A 22 -7.80 -8.60 -0.25
N ALA A 23 -7.98 -8.03 -1.44
CA ALA A 23 -7.52 -8.66 -2.70
C ALA A 23 -5.99 -8.84 -2.70
N MET A 24 -5.22 -7.84 -2.27
CA MET A 24 -3.75 -7.95 -2.12
C MET A 24 -3.36 -9.01 -1.09
N GLY A 25 -4.08 -9.09 0.02
CA GLY A 25 -3.88 -10.13 1.05
C GLY A 25 -4.12 -11.54 0.52
N LEU A 26 -5.15 -11.74 -0.30
CA LEU A 26 -5.42 -13.04 -0.95
C LEU A 26 -4.32 -13.40 -1.96
N LEU A 27 -3.83 -12.44 -2.76
CA LEU A 27 -2.70 -12.67 -3.67
C LEU A 27 -1.41 -13.05 -2.93
N TYR A 28 -1.16 -12.42 -1.78
CA TYR A 28 -0.04 -12.78 -0.92
C TYR A 28 -0.22 -14.21 -0.36
N TYR A 29 -1.39 -14.50 0.20
CA TYR A 29 -1.70 -15.83 0.75
C TYR A 29 -1.57 -16.94 -0.29
N ASP A 30 -2.11 -16.72 -1.50
CA ASP A 30 -1.94 -17.64 -2.64
C ASP A 30 -0.45 -17.88 -2.92
N GLY A 31 0.34 -16.81 -2.98
CA GLY A 31 1.78 -16.86 -3.27
C GLY A 31 2.59 -17.69 -2.30
N VAL A 32 2.28 -17.62 -1.00
CA VAL A 32 3.01 -18.33 0.06
C VAL A 32 2.46 -19.72 0.36
N THR A 33 1.36 -20.14 -0.30
CA THR A 33 0.70 -21.43 -0.02
C THR A 33 0.59 -22.33 -1.23
N VAL A 34 -0.24 -21.97 -2.23
CA VAL A 34 -0.67 -22.89 -3.30
C VAL A 34 -0.29 -22.46 -4.71
N ALA A 35 0.22 -21.25 -4.90
CA ALA A 35 0.56 -20.73 -6.22
C ALA A 35 1.63 -21.62 -6.90
N PRO A 36 1.48 -21.92 -8.21
CA PRO A 36 2.50 -22.63 -8.96
C PRO A 36 3.84 -21.89 -8.97
N LYS A 37 4.94 -22.63 -8.96
CA LYS A 37 6.29 -22.06 -9.19
C LYS A 37 6.28 -21.34 -10.55
N GLY A 38 6.73 -20.09 -10.57
CA GLY A 38 6.71 -19.25 -11.77
C GLY A 38 5.51 -18.30 -11.89
N ALA A 39 4.48 -18.39 -11.02
CA ALA A 39 3.37 -17.45 -11.00
C ALA A 39 3.74 -16.09 -10.38
N ALA A 40 4.93 -15.92 -9.80
CA ALA A 40 5.36 -14.71 -9.10
C ALA A 40 5.32 -13.45 -9.99
N ALA A 41 5.69 -13.57 -11.27
CA ALA A 41 5.66 -12.44 -12.21
C ALA A 41 4.23 -11.90 -12.40
N VAL A 42 3.25 -12.79 -12.66
CA VAL A 42 1.85 -12.40 -12.86
C VAL A 42 1.25 -11.82 -11.56
N ARG A 43 1.55 -12.43 -10.41
CA ARG A 43 1.15 -11.87 -9.11
C ARG A 43 1.75 -10.49 -8.88
N GLY A 44 3.04 -10.33 -9.21
CA GLY A 44 3.76 -9.06 -9.10
C GLY A 44 3.10 -7.95 -9.92
N ASP A 45 2.77 -8.22 -11.18
CA ASP A 45 2.09 -7.27 -12.06
C ASP A 45 0.67 -6.93 -11.57
N THR A 46 -0.09 -7.95 -11.14
CA THR A 46 -1.44 -7.73 -10.57
C THR A 46 -1.38 -6.90 -9.30
N SER A 47 -0.48 -7.22 -8.38
CA SER A 47 -0.34 -6.47 -7.12
C SER A 47 0.18 -5.05 -7.35
N ALA A 48 1.05 -4.85 -8.34
CA ALA A 48 1.51 -3.52 -8.73
C ALA A 48 0.36 -2.65 -9.24
N GLU A 49 -0.55 -3.22 -10.03
CA GLU A 49 -1.72 -2.49 -10.52
C GLU A 49 -2.73 -2.20 -9.40
N LEU A 50 -3.01 -3.15 -8.51
CA LEU A 50 -3.83 -2.90 -7.33
C LEU A 50 -3.22 -1.82 -6.43
N SER A 51 -1.89 -1.82 -6.26
CA SER A 51 -1.18 -0.79 -5.50
C SER A 51 -1.25 0.59 -6.18
N ARG A 52 -1.25 0.64 -7.52
CA ARG A 52 -1.48 1.87 -8.27
C ARG A 52 -2.88 2.44 -8.00
N ILE A 53 -3.90 1.58 -8.04
CA ILE A 53 -5.29 1.97 -7.77
C ILE A 53 -5.42 2.48 -6.32
N ASP A 54 -4.80 1.81 -5.36
CA ASP A 54 -4.81 2.23 -3.94
C ASP A 54 -4.07 3.57 -3.73
N TYR A 55 -2.93 3.76 -4.40
CA TYR A 55 -2.21 5.02 -4.40
C TYR A 55 -3.08 6.16 -4.94
N GLN A 56 -3.72 5.96 -6.10
CA GLN A 56 -4.60 6.95 -6.73
C GLN A 56 -5.84 7.24 -5.87
N LEU A 57 -6.44 6.21 -5.26
CA LEU A 57 -7.54 6.37 -4.31
C LEU A 57 -7.12 7.23 -3.11
N THR A 58 -5.96 6.94 -2.54
CA THR A 58 -5.45 7.64 -1.34
C THR A 58 -5.06 9.09 -1.64
N THR A 59 -4.53 9.37 -2.83
CA THR A 59 -4.05 10.70 -3.23
C THR A 59 -5.06 11.50 -4.08
N ALA A 60 -6.25 10.94 -4.36
CA ALA A 60 -7.28 11.61 -5.12
C ALA A 60 -7.68 12.95 -4.48
N PRO A 61 -7.88 14.02 -5.27
CA PRO A 61 -8.29 15.33 -4.73
C PRO A 61 -9.52 15.27 -3.82
N GLU A 62 -10.48 14.40 -4.15
CA GLU A 62 -11.68 14.21 -3.33
C GLU A 62 -11.39 13.54 -1.99
N THR A 63 -10.45 12.59 -1.94
CA THR A 63 -9.99 11.94 -0.70
C THR A 63 -9.25 12.95 0.17
N VAL A 64 -8.42 13.78 -0.44
CA VAL A 64 -7.68 14.84 0.28
C VAL A 64 -8.65 15.84 0.89
N GLU A 65 -9.61 16.38 0.11
CA GLU A 65 -10.63 17.31 0.61
C GLU A 65 -11.46 16.71 1.76
N MET A 66 -11.83 15.43 1.63
CA MET A 66 -12.53 14.68 2.69
C MET A 66 -11.69 14.63 3.98
N LEU A 67 -10.43 14.21 3.86
CA LEU A 67 -9.53 14.09 5.02
C LEU A 67 -9.23 15.44 5.66
N GLU A 68 -9.01 16.51 4.89
CA GLU A 68 -8.81 17.87 5.40
C GLU A 68 -10.04 18.35 6.17
N THR A 69 -11.24 18.12 5.62
CA THR A 69 -12.52 18.50 6.26
C THR A 69 -12.68 17.79 7.61
N LEU A 70 -12.43 16.46 7.65
CA LEU A 70 -12.58 15.66 8.87
C LEU A 70 -11.47 15.95 9.89
N MET A 71 -10.24 16.22 9.45
CA MET A 71 -9.14 16.62 10.34
C MET A 71 -9.42 18.00 10.98
N ALA A 72 -9.99 18.94 10.25
CA ALA A 72 -10.38 20.25 10.81
C ALA A 72 -11.47 20.12 11.88
N ALA A 73 -12.40 19.17 11.70
CA ALA A 73 -13.51 18.91 12.63
C ALA A 73 -13.22 17.78 13.64
N ARG A 74 -11.97 17.31 13.78
CA ARG A 74 -11.64 16.08 14.51
C ARG A 74 -12.10 16.03 15.96
N GLU A 75 -12.15 17.18 16.64
CA GLU A 75 -12.59 17.27 18.04
C GLU A 75 -14.12 17.09 18.21
N GLU A 76 -14.88 17.23 17.12
CA GLU A 76 -16.34 17.02 17.09
C GLU A 76 -16.69 15.56 16.73
N LEU A 77 -15.70 14.75 16.26
CA LEU A 77 -15.91 13.37 15.88
C LEU A 77 -15.88 12.46 17.11
N ASP A 78 -16.62 11.34 17.03
CA ASP A 78 -16.45 10.27 18.02
C ASP A 78 -15.01 9.71 18.03
N ALA A 79 -14.61 9.11 19.13
CA ALA A 79 -13.23 8.67 19.34
C ALA A 79 -12.71 7.65 18.28
N VAL A 80 -13.61 6.79 17.77
CA VAL A 80 -13.23 5.78 16.75
C VAL A 80 -13.03 6.45 15.41
N THR A 81 -13.97 7.29 14.98
CA THR A 81 -13.89 8.02 13.71
C THR A 81 -12.70 8.96 13.71
N ARG A 82 -12.47 9.70 14.80
CA ARG A 82 -11.30 10.56 14.96
C ARG A 82 -9.99 9.77 14.74
N ARG A 83 -9.85 8.63 15.42
CA ARG A 83 -8.64 7.80 15.28
C ARG A 83 -8.43 7.29 13.85
N LYS A 84 -9.50 6.86 13.18
CA LYS A 84 -9.45 6.45 11.77
C LYS A 84 -8.96 7.58 10.87
N VAL A 85 -9.55 8.76 11.01
CA VAL A 85 -9.18 9.95 10.21
C VAL A 85 -7.72 10.33 10.42
N GLU A 86 -7.22 10.32 11.67
CA GLU A 86 -5.81 10.56 11.97
C GLU A 86 -4.87 9.55 11.32
N GLU A 87 -5.24 8.25 11.29
CA GLU A 87 -4.44 7.21 10.63
C GLU A 87 -4.46 7.34 9.10
N TYR A 88 -5.62 7.63 8.50
CA TYR A 88 -5.71 7.88 7.06
C TYR A 88 -4.95 9.13 6.64
N TRP A 89 -5.04 10.21 7.43
CA TRP A 89 -4.25 11.41 7.20
C TRP A 89 -2.74 11.13 7.24
N ARG A 90 -2.28 10.37 8.23
CA ARG A 90 -0.88 9.97 8.36
C ARG A 90 -0.42 9.10 7.19
N SER A 91 -1.27 8.17 6.73
CA SER A 91 -0.99 7.34 5.56
C SER A 91 -0.89 8.19 4.30
N TYR A 92 -1.86 9.07 4.06
CA TYR A 92 -1.85 10.01 2.96
C TYR A 92 -0.58 10.89 2.97
N ASP A 93 -0.24 11.50 4.11
CA ASP A 93 0.93 12.41 4.21
C ASP A 93 2.25 11.71 3.88
N ARG A 94 2.38 10.43 4.20
CA ARG A 94 3.53 9.61 3.81
C ARG A 94 3.50 9.24 2.32
N THR A 95 2.36 8.78 1.84
CA THR A 95 2.21 8.28 0.46
C THR A 95 2.37 9.39 -0.57
N ARG A 96 1.78 10.56 -0.37
CA ARG A 96 1.83 11.70 -1.31
C ARG A 96 3.24 12.22 -1.61
N ARG A 97 4.20 11.92 -0.74
CA ARG A 97 5.60 12.37 -0.90
C ARG A 97 6.38 11.48 -1.85
N ILE A 98 5.94 10.24 -2.05
CA ILE A 98 6.59 9.27 -2.91
C ILE A 98 5.95 9.36 -4.31
N PRO A 99 6.73 9.54 -5.39
CA PRO A 99 6.18 9.49 -6.75
C PRO A 99 5.48 8.15 -7.02
N GLU A 100 4.31 8.20 -7.68
CA GLU A 100 3.48 7.01 -7.95
C GLU A 100 4.27 5.87 -8.60
N GLU A 101 5.07 6.18 -9.63
CA GLU A 101 5.85 5.16 -10.34
C GLU A 101 6.89 4.49 -9.45
N GLU A 102 7.51 5.23 -8.53
CA GLU A 102 8.46 4.66 -7.57
C GLU A 102 7.76 3.81 -6.53
N PHE A 103 6.59 4.24 -6.06
CA PHE A 103 5.75 3.47 -5.14
C PHE A 103 5.35 2.13 -5.76
N VAL A 104 4.82 2.13 -6.98
CA VAL A 104 4.40 0.93 -7.71
C VAL A 104 5.59 0.02 -8.04
N ALA A 105 6.73 0.59 -8.44
CA ALA A 105 7.95 -0.16 -8.71
C ALA A 105 8.46 -0.89 -7.45
N TYR A 106 8.40 -0.24 -6.28
CA TYR A 106 8.77 -0.85 -5.02
C TYR A 106 7.85 -2.02 -4.64
N GLN A 107 6.55 -1.93 -4.90
CA GLN A 107 5.61 -3.04 -4.65
C GLN A 107 5.96 -4.27 -5.53
N ARG A 108 6.27 -4.03 -6.81
CA ARG A 108 6.73 -5.11 -7.72
C ARG A 108 8.05 -5.73 -7.25
N LEU A 109 8.99 -4.89 -6.84
CA LEU A 109 10.27 -5.33 -6.29
C LEU A 109 10.07 -6.21 -5.04
N SER A 110 9.20 -5.81 -4.12
CA SER A 110 8.93 -6.54 -2.88
C SER A 110 8.40 -7.95 -3.13
N ILE A 111 7.46 -8.11 -4.09
CA ILE A 111 6.91 -9.43 -4.42
C ILE A 111 7.97 -10.33 -5.07
N LYS A 112 8.78 -9.75 -5.97
CA LYS A 112 9.87 -10.49 -6.60
C LYS A 112 10.94 -10.90 -5.57
N ALA A 113 11.26 -9.99 -4.65
CA ALA A 113 12.21 -10.25 -3.58
C ALA A 113 11.73 -11.37 -2.64
N ASP A 114 10.43 -11.43 -2.33
CA ASP A 114 9.83 -12.50 -1.52
C ASP A 114 9.97 -13.87 -2.20
N ASP A 115 9.67 -13.97 -3.49
CA ASP A 115 9.82 -15.21 -4.28
C ASP A 115 11.27 -15.69 -4.32
N VAL A 116 12.21 -14.77 -4.54
CA VAL A 116 13.66 -15.10 -4.53
C VAL A 116 14.12 -15.46 -3.11
N TRP A 117 13.63 -14.79 -2.08
CA TRP A 117 13.94 -15.10 -0.68
C TRP A 117 13.50 -16.51 -0.31
N GLN A 118 12.31 -16.95 -0.72
CA GLN A 118 11.86 -18.33 -0.49
C GLN A 118 12.82 -19.34 -1.14
N THR A 119 13.21 -19.13 -2.39
CA THR A 119 14.18 -19.98 -3.08
C THR A 119 15.54 -19.97 -2.39
N ALA A 120 16.06 -18.80 -2.03
CA ALA A 120 17.35 -18.65 -1.33
C ALA A 120 17.35 -19.40 0.01
N LYS A 121 16.21 -19.36 0.73
CA LYS A 121 16.02 -20.08 1.99
C LYS A 121 15.97 -21.61 1.79
N GLU A 122 15.25 -22.10 0.77
CA GLU A 122 15.15 -23.52 0.44
C GLU A 122 16.52 -24.11 0.05
N THR A 123 17.32 -23.34 -0.71
CA THR A 123 18.63 -23.78 -1.21
C THR A 123 19.78 -23.41 -0.27
N ASN A 124 19.53 -22.69 0.83
CA ASN A 124 20.52 -22.13 1.73
C ASN A 124 21.58 -21.26 0.99
N ASP A 125 21.11 -20.46 0.03
CA ASP A 125 21.95 -19.60 -0.81
C ASP A 125 21.51 -18.13 -0.68
N PHE A 126 22.09 -17.42 0.29
CA PHE A 126 21.80 -15.99 0.53
C PHE A 126 22.21 -15.09 -0.64
N ALA A 127 23.22 -15.47 -1.42
CA ALA A 127 23.71 -14.67 -2.54
C ALA A 127 22.64 -14.46 -3.63
N LEU A 128 21.63 -15.33 -3.71
CA LEU A 128 20.48 -15.15 -4.61
C LEU A 128 19.60 -13.96 -4.16
N PHE A 129 19.44 -13.77 -2.85
CA PHE A 129 18.55 -12.76 -2.28
C PHE A 129 19.24 -11.42 -2.04
N GLU A 130 20.54 -11.40 -1.73
CA GLU A 130 21.32 -10.22 -1.37
C GLU A 130 21.11 -9.01 -2.31
N PRO A 131 21.13 -9.15 -3.67
CA PRO A 131 20.91 -8.03 -4.56
C PRO A 131 19.54 -7.37 -4.40
N TYR A 132 18.50 -8.16 -4.19
CA TYR A 132 17.13 -7.67 -3.98
C TYR A 132 17.00 -6.95 -2.63
N LEU A 133 17.60 -7.51 -1.59
CA LEU A 133 17.64 -6.87 -0.28
C LEU A 133 18.33 -5.51 -0.35
N GLN A 134 19.46 -5.42 -1.06
CA GLN A 134 20.18 -4.17 -1.26
C GLN A 134 19.32 -3.13 -2.00
N GLU A 135 18.66 -3.53 -3.10
CA GLU A 135 17.78 -2.66 -3.88
C GLU A 135 16.58 -2.16 -3.05
N MET A 136 15.99 -3.03 -2.22
CA MET A 136 14.93 -2.64 -1.28
C MET A 136 15.41 -1.58 -0.28
N PHE A 137 16.57 -1.79 0.34
CA PHE A 137 17.15 -0.82 1.27
C PHE A 137 17.47 0.52 0.61
N ASP A 138 18.04 0.51 -0.58
CA ASP A 138 18.40 1.74 -1.29
C ASP A 138 17.13 2.52 -1.72
N THR A 139 16.07 1.81 -2.10
CA THR A 139 14.77 2.42 -2.38
C THR A 139 14.14 3.02 -1.12
N LEU A 140 14.14 2.30 0.01
CA LEU A 140 13.60 2.81 1.27
C LEU A 140 14.40 4.01 1.81
N LYS A 141 15.73 4.02 1.66
CA LYS A 141 16.55 5.20 1.98
C LYS A 141 16.15 6.41 1.13
N ARG A 142 15.89 6.20 -0.16
CA ARG A 142 15.42 7.26 -1.06
C ARG A 142 14.04 7.76 -0.62
N PHE A 143 13.10 6.87 -0.27
CA PHE A 143 11.78 7.25 0.24
C PHE A 143 11.85 8.06 1.54
N ALA A 144 12.84 7.78 2.39
CA ALA A 144 13.05 8.55 3.62
C ALA A 144 13.55 10.00 3.38
N LEU A 145 13.93 10.35 2.16
CA LEU A 145 14.35 11.71 1.79
C LEU A 145 13.17 12.56 1.25
N TYR A 146 12.02 11.96 0.93
CA TYR A 146 10.79 12.65 0.51
C TYR A 146 9.99 13.15 1.70
#